data_29ab89e54091035a5dfb5eb64a5f11b4
#
_entry.id   29ab89e54091035a5dfb5eb64a5f11b4
#
_cell.length_a   1.000
_cell.length_b   1.000
_cell.length_c   1.000
_cell.angle_alpha   90.00
_cell.angle_beta   90.00
_cell.angle_gamma   90.00
#
_symmetry.space_group_name_H-M   'P 1'
#
loop_
_entity.id
_entity.type
_entity.pdbx_description
1 polymer ?
#
loop_
_entity_poly.entity_id
_entity_poly.type
_entity_poly.pdbx_seq_one_letter_code
_entity_poly.pdbx_strand_id
1 'polypeptide(L)'
;QHKVSVDRAMRAGIADRVRFVHKDYRDVTGEFDRIVSVEMFEHMRNWPELLGRCHRWLSADGKMFLHVFAHREFSYPFEGEDSSNWMAREFFTGGMMPAHSMLSSLDTPFEIESQWWTPGEHYAKTAEAWLNNIDARRRDALGLFRKHYGREAGRVVQRWRIFFMACAELFGYRDGSEWGVSHHLLSASPVQGN
;
A
#
# COMPACT_ATOMS: atom_id res chain seq x y z
N GLN A 1 14.69 6.43 -4.55
CA GLN A 1 14.09 6.35 -3.19
C GLN A 1 15.14 6.00 -2.12
N HIS A 2 15.91 4.89 -2.25
CA HIS A 2 16.88 4.43 -1.24
C HIS A 2 17.83 5.55 -0.77
N LYS A 3 18.53 6.25 -1.69
CA LYS A 3 19.44 7.36 -1.35
C LYS A 3 18.74 8.46 -0.55
N VAL A 4 17.53 8.85 -0.97
CA VAL A 4 16.76 9.90 -0.29
C VAL A 4 16.39 9.48 1.13
N SER A 5 16.04 8.21 1.34
CA SER A 5 15.71 7.67 2.67
C SER A 5 16.93 7.66 3.58
N VAL A 6 18.09 7.23 3.07
CA VAL A 6 19.37 7.26 3.81
C VAL A 6 19.73 8.70 4.19
N ASP A 7 19.67 9.65 3.24
CA ASP A 7 19.99 11.06 3.50
C ASP A 7 19.03 11.69 4.54
N ARG A 8 17.77 11.27 4.57
CA ARG A 8 16.80 11.70 5.60
C ARG A 8 17.15 11.14 6.98
N ALA A 9 17.49 9.85 7.06
CA ALA A 9 17.88 9.23 8.33
C ALA A 9 19.14 9.86 8.91
N MET A 10 20.13 10.17 8.07
CA MET A 10 21.33 10.90 8.48
C MET A 10 21.00 12.27 9.06
N ARG A 11 20.17 13.04 8.36
CA ARG A 11 19.77 14.40 8.83
C ARG A 11 18.92 14.34 10.10
N ALA A 12 18.19 13.26 10.32
CA ALA A 12 17.40 13.05 11.53
C ALA A 12 18.22 12.45 12.69
N GLY A 13 19.50 12.12 12.49
CA GLY A 13 20.35 11.52 13.52
C GLY A 13 19.95 10.11 13.93
N ILE A 14 19.32 9.34 13.02
CA ILE A 14 18.81 7.99 13.28
C ILE A 14 19.42 6.92 12.34
N ALA A 15 20.45 7.28 11.58
CA ALA A 15 21.03 6.40 10.56
C ALA A 15 21.62 5.09 11.15
N ASP A 16 22.06 5.11 12.40
CA ASP A 16 22.55 3.95 13.15
C ASP A 16 21.45 2.97 13.58
N ARG A 17 20.20 3.44 13.63
CA ARG A 17 19.02 2.66 14.04
C ARG A 17 18.13 2.22 12.90
N VAL A 18 18.41 2.66 11.68
CA VAL A 18 17.57 2.37 10.51
C VAL A 18 18.41 1.78 9.39
N ARG A 19 18.00 0.63 8.89
CA ARG A 19 18.61 -0.03 7.74
C ARG A 19 17.63 -0.05 6.57
N PHE A 20 17.98 0.62 5.47
CA PHE A 20 17.22 0.55 4.22
C PHE A 20 17.75 -0.59 3.36
N VAL A 21 16.87 -1.50 2.96
CA VAL A 21 17.22 -2.66 2.15
C VAL A 21 16.52 -2.54 0.80
N HIS A 22 17.29 -2.53 -0.28
CA HIS A 22 16.78 -2.55 -1.65
C HIS A 22 16.91 -3.98 -2.21
N LYS A 23 15.89 -4.79 -1.92
CA LYS A 23 15.78 -6.20 -2.36
C LYS A 23 14.35 -6.52 -2.76
N ASP A 24 14.19 -7.56 -3.57
CA ASP A 24 12.89 -8.20 -3.70
C ASP A 24 12.49 -8.80 -2.35
N TYR A 25 11.21 -8.70 -1.96
CA TYR A 25 10.75 -9.26 -0.69
C TYR A 25 11.01 -10.76 -0.59
N ARG A 26 11.06 -11.47 -1.73
CA ARG A 26 11.36 -12.90 -1.78
C ARG A 26 12.76 -13.27 -1.29
N ASP A 27 13.68 -12.31 -1.35
CA ASP A 27 15.08 -12.46 -0.94
C ASP A 27 15.34 -11.94 0.50
N VAL A 28 14.29 -11.48 1.18
CA VAL A 28 14.39 -11.05 2.57
C VAL A 28 14.54 -12.27 3.45
N THR A 29 15.52 -12.21 4.35
CA THR A 29 15.82 -13.23 5.36
C THR A 29 16.03 -12.56 6.71
N GLY A 30 15.81 -13.31 7.76
CA GLY A 30 16.00 -12.84 9.15
C GLY A 30 14.75 -13.09 9.97
N GLU A 31 14.86 -12.75 11.25
CA GLU A 31 13.76 -12.83 12.22
C GLU A 31 13.50 -11.44 12.78
N PHE A 32 12.23 -11.09 12.95
CA PHE A 32 11.80 -9.77 13.36
C PHE A 32 10.72 -9.86 14.44
N ASP A 33 10.81 -9.02 15.46
CA ASP A 33 9.79 -8.94 16.50
C ASP A 33 8.51 -8.27 16.01
N ARG A 34 8.62 -7.40 15.01
CA ARG A 34 7.49 -6.65 14.45
C ARG A 34 7.62 -6.52 12.95
N ILE A 35 6.54 -6.80 12.25
CA ILE A 35 6.40 -6.55 10.82
C ILE A 35 5.31 -5.51 10.62
N VAL A 36 5.58 -4.48 9.85
CA VAL A 36 4.60 -3.44 9.48
C VAL A 36 4.52 -3.37 7.96
N SER A 37 3.34 -3.58 7.42
CA SER A 37 3.06 -3.41 6.00
C SER A 37 2.01 -2.32 5.82
N VAL A 38 2.33 -1.33 4.98
CA VAL A 38 1.45 -0.20 4.66
C VAL A 38 1.39 -0.04 3.15
N GLU A 39 0.20 -0.15 2.59
CA GLU A 39 -0.08 0.03 1.15
C GLU A 39 0.89 -0.79 0.26
N MET A 40 0.96 -2.11 0.52
CA MET A 40 1.81 -3.03 -0.24
C MET A 40 1.08 -4.33 -0.63
N PHE A 41 0.22 -4.86 0.22
CA PHE A 41 -0.45 -6.14 -0.01
C PHE A 41 -1.42 -6.10 -1.20
N GLU A 42 -2.02 -4.95 -1.50
CA GLU A 42 -2.89 -4.72 -2.66
C GLU A 42 -2.17 -4.93 -4.01
N HIS A 43 -0.85 -4.83 -4.04
CA HIS A 43 -0.04 -5.11 -5.22
C HIS A 43 0.22 -6.60 -5.44
N MET A 44 -0.19 -7.46 -4.49
CA MET A 44 0.01 -8.90 -4.52
C MET A 44 -1.33 -9.63 -4.62
N ARG A 45 -1.39 -10.69 -5.44
CA ARG A 45 -2.58 -11.55 -5.54
C ARG A 45 -2.49 -12.77 -4.66
N ASN A 46 -1.28 -13.28 -4.43
CA ASN A 46 -1.06 -14.48 -3.63
C ASN A 46 -0.78 -14.13 -2.16
N TRP A 47 -1.81 -13.70 -1.46
CA TRP A 47 -1.74 -13.37 -0.04
C TRP A 47 -1.32 -14.54 0.85
N PRO A 48 -1.82 -15.79 0.64
CA PRO A 48 -1.38 -16.92 1.46
C PRO A 48 0.14 -17.15 1.43
N GLU A 49 0.76 -17.08 0.26
CA GLU A 49 2.21 -17.21 0.13
C GLU A 49 2.97 -16.06 0.82
N LEU A 50 2.49 -14.83 0.65
CA LEU A 50 3.12 -13.66 1.29
C LEU A 50 2.98 -13.71 2.81
N LEU A 51 1.80 -14.07 3.32
CA LEU A 51 1.56 -14.25 4.75
C LEU A 51 2.42 -15.39 5.32
N GLY A 52 2.52 -16.51 4.61
CA GLY A 52 3.43 -17.60 4.99
C GLY A 52 4.89 -17.16 5.08
N ARG A 53 5.35 -16.24 4.21
CA ARG A 53 6.70 -15.66 4.32
C ARG A 53 6.81 -14.74 5.53
N CYS A 54 5.86 -13.84 5.72
CA CYS A 54 5.83 -12.96 6.89
C CYS A 54 5.86 -13.76 8.19
N HIS A 55 5.13 -14.87 8.26
CA HIS A 55 5.15 -15.76 9.42
C HIS A 55 6.55 -16.34 9.69
N ARG A 56 7.26 -16.80 8.63
CA ARG A 56 8.64 -17.32 8.78
C ARG A 56 9.66 -16.26 9.21
N TRP A 57 9.38 -14.99 8.97
CA TRP A 57 10.22 -13.85 9.40
C TRP A 57 9.87 -13.34 10.79
N LEU A 58 8.74 -13.76 11.35
CA LEU A 58 8.27 -13.28 12.64
C LEU A 58 8.80 -14.15 13.76
N SER A 59 9.31 -13.52 14.83
CA SER A 59 9.67 -14.24 16.05
C SER A 59 8.43 -14.83 16.73
N ALA A 60 8.62 -15.78 17.67
CA ALA A 60 7.52 -16.51 18.31
C ALA A 60 6.48 -15.59 18.97
N ASP A 61 6.93 -14.50 19.61
CA ASP A 61 6.06 -13.49 20.23
C ASP A 61 5.87 -12.26 19.33
N GLY A 62 6.21 -12.39 18.05
CA GLY A 62 6.18 -11.33 17.09
C GLY A 62 4.76 -10.95 16.67
N LYS A 63 4.59 -9.71 16.23
CA LYS A 63 3.29 -9.22 15.72
C LYS A 63 3.47 -8.56 14.37
N MET A 64 2.45 -8.74 13.52
CA MET A 64 2.38 -8.07 12.23
C MET A 64 1.21 -7.09 12.20
N PHE A 65 1.49 -5.86 11.78
CA PHE A 65 0.49 -4.86 11.46
C PHE A 65 0.34 -4.76 9.94
N LEU A 66 -0.89 -4.91 9.46
CA LEU A 66 -1.24 -4.76 8.07
C LEU A 66 -2.22 -3.60 7.89
N HIS A 67 -1.83 -2.63 7.06
CA HIS A 67 -2.65 -1.53 6.59
C HIS A 67 -2.77 -1.66 5.08
N VAL A 68 -3.99 -1.76 4.58
CA VAL A 68 -4.27 -1.90 3.16
C VAL A 68 -5.60 -1.24 2.83
N PHE A 69 -5.68 -0.54 1.70
CA PHE A 69 -6.98 -0.10 1.23
C PHE A 69 -7.86 -1.31 0.87
N ALA A 70 -9.16 -1.18 1.01
CA ALA A 70 -10.08 -2.28 0.81
C ALA A 70 -11.47 -1.78 0.37
N HIS A 71 -12.21 -2.67 -0.29
CA HIS A 71 -13.65 -2.54 -0.43
C HIS A 71 -14.34 -3.16 0.79
N ARG A 72 -15.50 -2.63 1.16
CA ARG A 72 -16.24 -3.09 2.33
C ARG A 72 -16.60 -4.58 2.27
N GLU A 73 -17.00 -5.08 1.10
CA GLU A 73 -17.59 -6.40 0.92
C GLU A 73 -16.88 -7.27 -0.12
N PHE A 74 -16.35 -6.69 -1.21
CA PHE A 74 -15.90 -7.44 -2.37
C PHE A 74 -14.39 -7.40 -2.58
N SER A 75 -13.83 -8.56 -2.96
CA SER A 75 -12.48 -8.65 -3.52
C SER A 75 -12.55 -8.79 -5.03
N TYR A 76 -11.72 -8.03 -5.74
CA TYR A 76 -11.62 -8.16 -7.21
C TYR A 76 -10.21 -7.81 -7.70
N PRO A 77 -9.73 -8.48 -8.77
CA PRO A 77 -8.43 -8.18 -9.36
C PRO A 77 -8.48 -6.85 -10.10
N PHE A 78 -7.33 -6.17 -10.18
CA PHE A 78 -7.16 -5.05 -11.08
C PHE A 78 -6.79 -5.58 -12.47
N GLU A 79 -7.77 -5.63 -13.36
CA GLU A 79 -7.61 -6.11 -14.74
C GLU A 79 -7.37 -4.91 -15.64
N GLY A 80 -6.20 -4.91 -16.31
CA GLY A 80 -5.79 -3.82 -17.20
C GLY A 80 -6.19 -3.98 -18.65
N GLU A 81 -6.90 -5.07 -19.02
CA GLU A 81 -7.24 -5.40 -20.40
C GLU A 81 -8.38 -4.53 -20.97
N ASP A 82 -9.27 -4.04 -20.10
CA ASP A 82 -10.34 -3.15 -20.52
C ASP A 82 -9.86 -1.69 -20.58
N SER A 83 -10.15 -1.01 -21.68
CA SER A 83 -9.83 0.42 -21.86
C SER A 83 -10.49 1.32 -20.82
N SER A 84 -11.58 0.88 -20.20
CA SER A 84 -12.30 1.57 -19.12
C SER A 84 -11.53 1.58 -17.81
N ASN A 85 -10.62 0.61 -17.58
CA ASN A 85 -9.87 0.48 -16.33
C ASN A 85 -8.49 1.16 -16.38
N TRP A 86 -8.51 2.46 -16.67
CA TRP A 86 -7.30 3.27 -16.80
C TRP A 86 -6.41 3.23 -15.54
N MET A 87 -7.00 3.29 -14.33
CA MET A 87 -6.25 3.29 -13.08
C MET A 87 -5.49 1.97 -12.87
N ALA A 88 -6.14 0.83 -13.13
CA ALA A 88 -5.50 -0.47 -13.02
C ALA A 88 -4.28 -0.57 -13.96
N ARG A 89 -4.44 -0.14 -15.21
CA ARG A 89 -3.36 -0.20 -16.22
C ARG A 89 -2.18 0.70 -15.89
N GLU A 90 -2.42 1.93 -15.43
CA GLU A 90 -1.37 2.93 -15.27
C GLU A 90 -0.70 2.89 -13.88
N PHE A 91 -1.40 2.42 -12.84
CA PHE A 91 -0.95 2.54 -11.45
C PHE A 91 -0.97 1.23 -10.64
N PHE A 92 -1.85 0.28 -10.97
CA PHE A 92 -2.08 -0.92 -10.14
C PHE A 92 -1.97 -2.24 -10.90
N THR A 93 -1.13 -2.29 -11.93
CA THR A 93 -0.96 -3.49 -12.77
C THR A 93 -0.68 -4.73 -11.94
N GLY A 94 -1.54 -5.73 -12.03
CA GLY A 94 -1.35 -7.04 -11.39
C GLY A 94 -1.77 -7.12 -9.93
N GLY A 95 -2.25 -6.03 -9.33
CA GLY A 95 -2.78 -6.01 -7.97
C GLY A 95 -4.26 -6.41 -7.87
N MET A 96 -4.84 -6.14 -6.71
CA MET A 96 -6.26 -6.39 -6.43
C MET A 96 -6.81 -5.40 -5.41
N MET A 97 -8.12 -5.22 -5.42
CA MET A 97 -8.87 -4.63 -4.32
C MET A 97 -9.26 -5.76 -3.36
N PRO A 98 -8.74 -5.81 -2.14
CA PRO A 98 -9.18 -6.79 -1.16
C PRO A 98 -10.50 -6.38 -0.52
N ALA A 99 -11.31 -7.35 -0.10
CA ALA A 99 -12.43 -7.09 0.80
C ALA A 99 -11.91 -6.89 2.24
N HIS A 100 -12.64 -6.13 3.05
CA HIS A 100 -12.33 -5.99 4.48
C HIS A 100 -12.27 -7.34 5.20
N SER A 101 -13.15 -8.28 4.83
CA SER A 101 -13.21 -9.64 5.40
C SER A 101 -12.24 -10.63 4.75
N MET A 102 -11.50 -10.23 3.71
CA MET A 102 -10.69 -11.18 2.93
C MET A 102 -9.71 -11.97 3.79
N LEU A 103 -8.96 -11.30 4.68
CA LEU A 103 -7.96 -11.96 5.51
C LEU A 103 -8.58 -13.04 6.42
N SER A 104 -9.77 -12.78 6.97
CA SER A 104 -10.50 -13.72 7.84
C SER A 104 -10.99 -14.96 7.10
N SER A 105 -11.05 -14.94 5.77
CA SER A 105 -11.47 -16.06 4.94
C SER A 105 -10.31 -16.89 4.38
N LEU A 106 -9.07 -16.44 4.58
CA LEU A 106 -7.89 -17.15 4.12
C LEU A 106 -7.42 -18.17 5.16
N ASP A 107 -6.95 -19.33 4.66
CA ASP A 107 -6.12 -20.22 5.46
C ASP A 107 -4.74 -19.58 5.63
N THR A 108 -4.43 -19.14 6.84
CA THR A 108 -3.22 -18.37 7.15
C THR A 108 -2.64 -18.81 8.48
N PRO A 109 -1.29 -18.80 8.63
CA PRO A 109 -0.64 -19.14 9.90
C PRO A 109 -0.72 -18.01 10.95
N PHE A 110 -1.65 -17.07 10.79
CA PHE A 110 -1.85 -15.95 11.71
C PHE A 110 -3.20 -16.02 12.40
N GLU A 111 -3.23 -15.59 13.64
CA GLU A 111 -4.44 -15.20 14.36
C GLU A 111 -4.66 -13.70 14.21
N ILE A 112 -5.90 -13.29 13.96
CA ILE A 112 -6.29 -11.88 13.90
C ILE A 112 -6.63 -11.42 15.32
N GLU A 113 -5.72 -10.71 15.98
CA GLU A 113 -5.95 -10.16 17.32
C GLU A 113 -6.94 -8.97 17.29
N SER A 114 -6.84 -8.16 16.25
CA SER A 114 -7.72 -7.01 16.04
C SER A 114 -7.86 -6.69 14.58
N GLN A 115 -9.05 -6.29 14.20
CA GLN A 115 -9.37 -5.79 12.87
C GLN A 115 -10.25 -4.55 12.99
N TRP A 116 -9.95 -3.51 12.24
CA TRP A 116 -10.80 -2.31 12.22
C TRP A 116 -10.78 -1.64 10.85
N TRP A 117 -11.81 -0.84 10.63
CA TRP A 117 -12.04 -0.12 9.41
C TRP A 117 -11.87 1.38 9.61
N THR A 118 -11.16 2.03 8.71
CA THR A 118 -11.12 3.48 8.58
C THR A 118 -11.91 3.88 7.33
N PRO A 119 -12.96 4.72 7.48
CA PRO A 119 -13.76 5.16 6.35
C PRO A 119 -12.95 5.83 5.26
N GLY A 120 -13.37 5.65 4.00
CA GLY A 120 -12.70 6.19 2.83
C GLY A 120 -12.62 7.72 2.78
N GLU A 121 -13.51 8.42 3.51
CA GLU A 121 -13.48 9.87 3.62
C GLU A 121 -12.07 10.41 4.01
N HIS A 122 -11.35 9.68 4.87
CA HIS A 122 -9.98 10.05 5.25
C HIS A 122 -9.01 9.94 4.08
N TYR A 123 -9.17 8.91 3.26
CA TYR A 123 -8.36 8.71 2.07
C TYR A 123 -8.70 9.73 0.98
N ALA A 124 -9.99 10.02 0.78
CA ALA A 124 -10.45 11.06 -0.13
C ALA A 124 -9.85 12.43 0.21
N LYS A 125 -9.92 12.87 1.47
CA LYS A 125 -9.29 14.10 1.95
C LYS A 125 -7.76 14.12 1.73
N THR A 126 -7.12 12.97 1.90
CA THR A 126 -5.68 12.84 1.63
C THR A 126 -5.37 12.98 0.15
N ALA A 127 -6.16 12.34 -0.73
CA ALA A 127 -6.01 12.45 -2.18
C ALA A 127 -6.24 13.89 -2.68
N GLU A 128 -7.23 14.58 -2.14
CA GLU A 128 -7.47 16.01 -2.41
C GLU A 128 -6.29 16.88 -1.95
N ALA A 129 -5.72 16.61 -0.78
CA ALA A 129 -4.55 17.33 -0.29
C ALA A 129 -3.33 17.11 -1.21
N TRP A 130 -3.13 15.90 -1.73
CA TRP A 130 -2.08 15.63 -2.72
C TRP A 130 -2.33 16.34 -4.05
N LEU A 131 -3.58 16.38 -4.52
CA LEU A 131 -3.98 17.13 -5.71
C LEU A 131 -3.69 18.64 -5.54
N ASN A 132 -4.10 19.21 -4.42
CA ASN A 132 -3.83 20.61 -4.10
C ASN A 132 -2.33 20.90 -4.05
N ASN A 133 -1.53 20.01 -3.48
CA ASN A 133 -0.08 20.14 -3.42
C ASN A 133 0.58 20.14 -4.82
N ILE A 134 0.14 19.24 -5.71
CA ILE A 134 0.71 19.18 -7.07
C ILE A 134 0.28 20.41 -7.88
N ASP A 135 -0.93 20.92 -7.68
CA ASP A 135 -1.44 22.11 -8.35
C ASP A 135 -0.72 23.38 -7.87
N ALA A 136 -0.55 23.55 -6.56
CA ALA A 136 0.17 24.66 -5.97
C ALA A 136 1.65 24.68 -6.40
N ARG A 137 2.26 23.51 -6.61
CA ARG A 137 3.67 23.35 -6.99
C ARG A 137 3.83 22.83 -8.43
N ARG A 138 2.90 23.19 -9.31
CA ARG A 138 2.89 22.67 -10.69
C ARG A 138 4.20 22.94 -11.45
N ARG A 139 4.84 24.08 -11.25
CA ARG A 139 6.12 24.41 -11.90
C ARG A 139 7.24 23.47 -11.44
N ASP A 140 7.30 23.17 -10.15
CA ASP A 140 8.30 22.26 -9.56
C ASP A 140 8.08 20.84 -10.05
N ALA A 141 6.81 20.38 -10.07
CA ALA A 141 6.43 19.07 -10.59
C ALA A 141 6.81 18.93 -12.08
N LEU A 142 6.51 19.92 -12.91
CA LEU A 142 6.92 19.95 -14.32
C LEU A 142 8.44 19.93 -14.46
N GLY A 143 9.18 20.68 -13.65
CA GLY A 143 10.64 20.70 -13.65
C GLY A 143 11.24 19.33 -13.31
N LEU A 144 10.66 18.66 -12.31
CA LEU A 144 11.06 17.30 -11.92
C LEU A 144 10.79 16.28 -13.05
N PHE A 145 9.56 16.26 -13.58
CA PHE A 145 9.18 15.28 -14.59
C PHE A 145 9.87 15.53 -15.94
N ARG A 146 10.23 16.77 -16.30
CA ARG A 146 11.00 17.04 -17.52
C ARG A 146 12.35 16.36 -17.55
N LYS A 147 13.00 16.14 -16.41
CA LYS A 147 14.27 15.42 -16.32
C LYS A 147 14.17 13.96 -16.76
N HIS A 148 12.99 13.35 -16.61
CA HIS A 148 12.76 11.92 -16.90
C HIS A 148 11.87 11.68 -18.13
N TYR A 149 10.93 12.57 -18.42
CA TYR A 149 9.90 12.40 -19.45
C TYR A 149 9.96 13.45 -20.56
N GLY A 150 10.93 14.39 -20.52
CA GLY A 150 11.11 15.39 -21.56
C GLY A 150 9.81 16.17 -21.86
N ARG A 151 9.38 16.11 -23.13
CA ARG A 151 8.18 16.81 -23.63
C ARG A 151 6.87 16.25 -23.05
N GLU A 152 6.86 15.01 -22.59
CA GLU A 152 5.69 14.35 -22.01
C GLU A 152 5.41 14.76 -20.54
N ALA A 153 6.28 15.52 -19.92
CA ALA A 153 6.15 15.93 -18.52
C ALA A 153 4.78 16.54 -18.18
N GLY A 154 4.22 17.35 -19.09
CA GLY A 154 2.89 17.92 -18.91
C GLY A 154 1.79 16.88 -18.84
N ARG A 155 1.87 15.85 -19.69
CA ARG A 155 0.93 14.72 -19.67
C ARG A 155 1.07 13.90 -18.38
N VAL A 156 2.31 13.69 -17.93
CA VAL A 156 2.57 12.96 -16.67
C VAL A 156 1.98 13.70 -15.46
N VAL A 157 2.20 15.02 -15.34
CA VAL A 157 1.56 15.82 -14.29
C VAL A 157 0.03 15.68 -14.34
N GLN A 158 -0.56 15.73 -15.55
CA GLN A 158 -2.01 15.62 -15.71
C GLN A 158 -2.52 14.23 -15.33
N ARG A 159 -1.77 13.15 -15.64
CA ARG A 159 -2.09 11.78 -15.19
C ARG A 159 -2.13 11.67 -13.67
N TRP A 160 -1.17 12.22 -12.96
CA TRP A 160 -1.17 12.23 -11.48
C TRP A 160 -2.36 13.01 -10.91
N ARG A 161 -2.72 14.14 -11.54
CA ARG A 161 -3.91 14.90 -11.12
C ARG A 161 -5.20 14.08 -11.28
N ILE A 162 -5.38 13.43 -12.44
CA ILE A 162 -6.53 12.55 -12.70
C ILE A 162 -6.54 11.39 -11.70
N PHE A 163 -5.39 10.81 -11.40
CA PHE A 163 -5.28 9.74 -10.42
C PHE A 163 -5.75 10.19 -9.03
N PHE A 164 -5.30 11.34 -8.54
CA PHE A 164 -5.74 11.85 -7.23
C PHE A 164 -7.24 12.19 -7.22
N MET A 165 -7.76 12.77 -8.29
CA MET A 165 -9.21 13.02 -8.42
C MET A 165 -10.01 11.72 -8.39
N ALA A 166 -9.57 10.70 -9.14
CA ALA A 166 -10.24 9.40 -9.18
C ALA A 166 -10.18 8.69 -7.81
N CYS A 167 -9.05 8.77 -7.10
CA CYS A 167 -8.94 8.27 -5.73
C CYS A 167 -9.88 9.01 -4.77
N ALA A 168 -9.95 10.34 -4.85
CA ALA A 168 -10.84 11.13 -4.00
C ALA A 168 -12.31 10.77 -4.24
N GLU A 169 -12.72 10.65 -5.50
CA GLU A 169 -14.07 10.24 -5.89
C GLU A 169 -14.40 8.82 -5.41
N LEU A 170 -13.50 7.85 -5.67
CA LEU A 170 -13.70 6.46 -5.27
C LEU A 170 -13.87 6.32 -3.76
N PHE A 171 -12.91 6.84 -3.00
CA PHE A 171 -12.93 6.72 -1.54
C PHE A 171 -13.95 7.64 -0.86
N GLY A 172 -14.39 8.71 -1.51
CA GLY A 172 -15.47 9.57 -1.04
C GLY A 172 -16.87 9.05 -1.34
N TYR A 173 -17.01 8.03 -2.20
CA TYR A 173 -18.29 7.50 -2.61
C TYR A 173 -19.12 7.01 -1.41
N ARG A 174 -20.43 7.35 -1.38
CA ARG A 174 -21.35 7.07 -0.26
C ARG A 174 -20.78 7.46 1.10
N ASP A 175 -20.24 8.66 1.19
CA ASP A 175 -19.62 9.21 2.40
C ASP A 175 -18.48 8.32 2.96
N GLY A 176 -17.72 7.69 2.06
CA GLY A 176 -16.59 6.84 2.40
C GLY A 176 -16.95 5.49 3.03
N SER A 177 -18.18 5.03 2.88
CA SER A 177 -18.63 3.78 3.50
C SER A 177 -18.28 2.53 2.71
N GLU A 178 -18.03 2.65 1.40
CA GLU A 178 -17.87 1.51 0.50
C GLU A 178 -16.40 1.12 0.27
N TRP A 179 -15.53 2.09 0.03
CA TRP A 179 -14.07 1.90 -0.01
C TRP A 179 -13.44 2.62 1.18
N GLY A 180 -12.40 2.05 1.74
CA GLY A 180 -11.71 2.60 2.89
C GLY A 180 -10.39 1.89 3.14
N VAL A 181 -9.96 1.86 4.38
CA VAL A 181 -8.71 1.20 4.79
C VAL A 181 -9.01 0.15 5.84
N SER A 182 -8.54 -1.06 5.56
CA SER A 182 -8.58 -2.18 6.49
C SER A 182 -7.26 -2.28 7.26
N HIS A 183 -7.38 -2.39 8.56
CA HIS A 183 -6.24 -2.59 9.46
C HIS A 183 -6.38 -3.92 10.17
N HIS A 184 -5.26 -4.63 10.30
CA HIS A 184 -5.20 -5.90 11.00
C HIS A 184 -3.97 -5.93 11.89
N LEU A 185 -4.16 -6.34 13.14
CA LEU A 185 -3.09 -6.74 14.04
C LEU A 185 -3.09 -8.26 14.12
N LEU A 186 -1.97 -8.86 13.78
CA LEU A 186 -1.82 -10.30 13.64
C LEU A 186 -0.75 -10.80 14.60
N SER A 187 -0.97 -11.97 15.20
CA SER A 187 0.05 -12.75 15.90
C SER A 187 0.30 -14.08 15.17
N ALA A 188 1.48 -14.63 15.33
CA ALA A 188 1.77 -15.96 14.82
C ALA A 188 0.87 -16.98 15.55
N SER A 189 0.12 -17.80 14.79
CA SER A 189 -0.57 -18.93 15.40
C SER A 189 0.44 -19.89 16.02
N PRO A 190 0.17 -20.45 17.20
CA PRO A 190 1.02 -21.50 17.74
C PRO A 190 1.16 -22.60 16.69
N VAL A 191 2.39 -23.01 16.40
CA VAL A 191 2.62 -24.17 15.53
C VAL A 191 1.93 -25.37 16.21
N GLN A 192 0.84 -25.84 15.64
CA GLN A 192 0.24 -27.09 16.08
C GLN A 192 1.29 -28.17 15.82
N GLY A 193 1.99 -28.56 16.88
CA GLY A 193 2.91 -29.68 16.84
C GLY A 193 2.13 -30.94 16.48
N ASN A 194 2.48 -31.51 15.34
CA ASN A 194 2.12 -32.87 15.02
C ASN A 194 2.92 -33.86 15.85
#